data_d7555b67a1b81a101daf2f9b3e8f300b
#
_entry.id   d7555b67a1b81a101daf2f9b3e8f300b
#
_cell.length_a   1.000
_cell.length_b   1.000
_cell.length_c   1.000
_cell.angle_alpha   90.00
_cell.angle_beta   90.00
_cell.angle_gamma   90.00
#
_symmetry.space_group_name_H-M   'P 1'
#
loop_
_entity.id
_entity.type
_entity.pdbx_description
1 polymer ?
#
loop_
_entity_poly.entity_id
_entity_poly.type
_entity_poly.pdbx_seq_one_letter_code
_entity_poly.pdbx_strand_id
1 'polypeptide(L)'
;MPVNNNTLLCGKCKVALKEDSHIKPDQRVPCPSCGSTARIFELTIHDGIVMKSKLGMKARHPSGKKPFIEQVTGDDFHRKTAKWMNLSRVYDREHDIYKESITDPITGEVIHECIEPLSEHTGHGSAKHKKKTID
;
A
#
# COMPACT_ATOMS: atom_id res chain seq x y z
N MET A 1 25.42 13.93 0.83
CA MET A 1 24.38 14.90 1.21
C MET A 1 23.41 15.02 0.05
N PRO A 2 22.13 14.76 0.24
CA PRO A 2 21.16 15.02 -0.81
C PRO A 2 21.14 16.54 -1.06
N VAL A 3 21.42 16.93 -2.29
CA VAL A 3 21.28 18.31 -2.72
C VAL A 3 19.77 18.57 -2.81
N ASN A 4 19.24 19.26 -1.82
CA ASN A 4 17.87 19.79 -1.91
C ASN A 4 17.86 20.87 -2.98
N ASN A 5 17.59 20.48 -4.22
CA ASN A 5 17.32 21.41 -5.32
C ASN A 5 15.90 21.98 -5.19
N ASN A 6 15.62 22.61 -4.06
CA ASN A 6 14.40 23.39 -3.90
C ASN A 6 14.67 24.76 -4.53
N THR A 7 14.08 25.00 -5.68
CA THR A 7 14.14 26.32 -6.32
C THR A 7 13.07 27.21 -5.73
N LEU A 8 13.48 28.35 -5.18
CA LEU A 8 12.58 29.37 -4.67
C LEU A 8 12.53 30.53 -5.65
N LEU A 9 11.35 30.89 -6.11
CA LEU A 9 11.12 31.99 -7.03
C LEU A 9 10.19 33.03 -6.41
N CYS A 10 10.37 34.31 -6.82
CA CYS A 10 9.39 35.32 -6.53
C CYS A 10 8.05 34.99 -7.20
N GLY A 11 6.96 35.07 -6.44
CA GLY A 11 5.61 34.75 -6.95
C GLY A 11 5.11 35.74 -8.01
N LYS A 12 5.68 36.92 -8.09
CA LYS A 12 5.29 37.97 -9.06
C LYS A 12 6.20 38.03 -10.27
N CYS A 13 7.51 38.27 -10.08
CA CYS A 13 8.45 38.49 -11.18
C CYS A 13 9.26 37.24 -11.59
N LYS A 14 9.11 36.10 -10.87
CA LYS A 14 9.78 34.85 -11.16
C LYS A 14 11.30 34.83 -10.99
N VAL A 15 11.90 35.88 -10.44
CA VAL A 15 13.33 35.88 -10.18
C VAL A 15 13.69 34.85 -9.10
N ALA A 16 14.82 34.19 -9.24
CA ALA A 16 15.32 33.22 -8.26
C ALA A 16 15.76 33.96 -6.98
N LEU A 17 15.31 33.45 -5.84
CA LEU A 17 15.59 34.00 -4.51
C LEU A 17 16.38 32.99 -3.68
N LYS A 18 17.26 33.55 -2.82
CA LYS A 18 17.96 32.76 -1.80
C LYS A 18 17.35 33.07 -0.45
N GLU A 19 16.43 32.21 -0.02
CA GLU A 19 15.71 32.41 1.24
C GLU A 19 15.48 31.01 1.85
N ASP A 20 15.45 30.93 3.17
CA ASP A 20 15.11 29.70 3.86
C ASP A 20 13.64 29.35 3.65
N SER A 21 13.35 28.11 3.26
CA SER A 21 11.99 27.61 3.04
C SER A 21 11.11 27.61 4.31
N HIS A 22 11.72 27.72 5.48
CA HIS A 22 11.01 27.74 6.76
C HIS A 22 10.57 29.14 7.22
N ILE A 23 10.93 30.21 6.49
CA ILE A 23 10.53 31.56 6.82
C ILE A 23 9.01 31.72 6.68
N LYS A 24 8.38 32.17 7.75
CA LYS A 24 6.95 32.45 7.76
C LYS A 24 6.58 33.60 6.81
N PRO A 25 5.37 33.61 6.22
CA PRO A 25 4.94 34.63 5.28
C PRO A 25 5.07 36.07 5.78
N ASP A 26 4.84 36.30 7.07
CA ASP A 26 4.96 37.60 7.74
C ASP A 26 6.40 38.07 7.99
N GLN A 27 7.36 37.15 7.86
CA GLN A 27 8.79 37.42 8.09
C GLN A 27 9.58 37.46 6.77
N ARG A 28 8.92 37.35 5.62
CA ARG A 28 9.59 37.38 4.32
C ARG A 28 10.10 38.78 3.95
N VAL A 29 11.33 38.82 3.44
CA VAL A 29 11.90 40.03 2.87
C VAL A 29 11.26 40.31 1.51
N PRO A 30 10.86 41.56 1.20
CA PRO A 30 10.36 41.88 -0.14
C PRO A 30 11.36 41.52 -1.23
N CYS A 31 10.87 41.08 -2.36
CA CYS A 31 11.71 40.74 -3.51
C CYS A 31 12.53 41.94 -3.95
N PRO A 32 13.85 41.83 -4.15
CA PRO A 32 14.70 42.94 -4.53
C PRO A 32 14.38 43.50 -5.92
N SER A 33 13.68 42.73 -6.79
CA SER A 33 13.32 43.17 -8.12
C SER A 33 11.93 43.81 -8.21
N CYS A 34 10.93 43.37 -7.43
CA CYS A 34 9.55 43.84 -7.57
C CYS A 34 8.86 44.18 -6.24
N GLY A 35 9.51 43.96 -5.10
CA GLY A 35 8.97 44.24 -3.78
C GLY A 35 7.89 43.26 -3.28
N SER A 36 7.54 42.21 -4.02
CA SER A 36 6.54 41.22 -3.63
C SER A 36 7.07 40.29 -2.55
N THR A 37 6.21 39.90 -1.62
CA THR A 37 6.47 38.84 -0.64
C THR A 37 5.90 37.48 -1.04
N ALA A 38 5.25 37.40 -2.19
CA ALA A 38 4.76 36.12 -2.74
C ALA A 38 5.92 35.22 -3.19
N ARG A 39 5.82 33.92 -2.93
CA ARG A 39 6.85 32.91 -3.27
C ARG A 39 6.25 31.74 -4.00
N ILE A 40 7.04 31.17 -4.90
CA ILE A 40 6.77 29.91 -5.55
C ILE A 40 7.86 28.95 -5.14
N PHE A 41 7.48 27.79 -4.61
CA PHE A 41 8.37 26.70 -4.25
C PHE A 41 8.25 25.61 -5.30
N GLU A 42 9.35 25.30 -5.97
CA GLU A 42 9.43 24.13 -6.85
C GLU A 42 10.03 22.98 -6.07
N LEU A 43 9.24 21.92 -5.87
CA LEU A 43 9.66 20.70 -5.21
C LEU A 43 9.82 19.60 -6.26
N THR A 44 11.01 19.04 -6.35
CA THR A 44 11.22 17.82 -7.13
C THR A 44 11.09 16.62 -6.20
N ILE A 45 10.04 15.83 -6.42
CA ILE A 45 9.83 14.57 -5.68
C ILE A 45 10.61 13.48 -6.40
N HIS A 46 11.70 13.03 -5.79
CA HIS A 46 12.51 11.93 -6.33
C HIS A 46 11.99 10.55 -5.92
N ASP A 47 11.15 10.50 -4.89
CA ASP A 47 10.55 9.26 -4.44
C ASP A 47 9.34 8.91 -5.31
N GLY A 48 9.36 7.71 -5.86
CA GLY A 48 8.24 7.21 -6.64
C GLY A 48 7.00 7.00 -5.77
N ILE A 49 5.82 7.25 -6.32
CA ILE A 49 4.57 6.86 -5.70
C ILE A 49 4.43 5.35 -5.84
N VAL A 50 4.44 4.64 -4.72
CA VAL A 50 4.19 3.20 -4.70
C VAL A 50 2.70 2.99 -4.46
N MET A 51 2.01 2.49 -5.49
CA MET A 51 0.60 2.10 -5.37
C MET A 51 0.50 0.68 -4.84
N LYS A 52 -0.36 0.48 -3.85
CA LYS A 52 -0.72 -0.84 -3.33
C LYS A 52 -2.04 -1.27 -3.93
N SER A 53 -2.11 -2.48 -4.45
CA SER A 53 -3.30 -3.00 -5.10
C SER A 53 -3.58 -4.44 -4.70
N LYS A 54 -4.85 -4.77 -4.59
CA LYS A 54 -5.34 -6.11 -4.30
C LYS A 54 -6.51 -6.41 -5.22
N LEU A 55 -6.47 -7.58 -5.86
CA LEU A 55 -7.51 -8.05 -6.76
C LEU A 55 -8.26 -9.22 -6.11
N GLY A 56 -9.58 -9.14 -6.11
CA GLY A 56 -10.46 -10.23 -5.71
C GLY A 56 -11.27 -10.74 -6.89
N MET A 57 -11.41 -12.04 -7.00
CA MET A 57 -12.23 -12.73 -8.00
C MET A 57 -13.15 -13.73 -7.31
N LYS A 58 -14.40 -13.79 -7.76
CA LYS A 58 -15.39 -14.77 -7.31
C LYS A 58 -16.15 -15.31 -8.51
N ALA A 59 -16.27 -16.62 -8.59
CA ALA A 59 -17.12 -17.29 -9.58
C ALA A 59 -18.22 -18.09 -8.88
N ARG A 60 -19.43 -17.99 -9.42
CA ARG A 60 -20.64 -18.62 -8.86
C ARG A 60 -21.42 -19.33 -9.96
N HIS A 61 -21.92 -20.53 -9.66
CA HIS A 61 -22.92 -21.17 -10.52
C HIS A 61 -24.22 -20.38 -10.52
N PRO A 62 -24.99 -20.33 -11.62
CA PRO A 62 -26.23 -19.56 -11.72
C PRO A 62 -27.25 -19.87 -10.63
N SER A 63 -27.31 -21.13 -10.20
CA SER A 63 -28.20 -21.61 -9.12
C SER A 63 -27.53 -21.65 -7.74
N GLY A 64 -26.26 -21.33 -7.64
CA GLY A 64 -25.48 -21.43 -6.42
C GLY A 64 -25.65 -20.21 -5.50
N LYS A 65 -25.82 -20.46 -4.20
CA LYS A 65 -25.87 -19.40 -3.18
C LYS A 65 -24.48 -18.87 -2.81
N LYS A 66 -23.46 -19.71 -2.87
CA LYS A 66 -22.07 -19.38 -2.55
C LYS A 66 -21.19 -19.49 -3.79
N PRO A 67 -20.12 -18.68 -3.90
CA PRO A 67 -19.12 -18.89 -4.93
C PRO A 67 -18.50 -20.28 -4.83
N PHE A 68 -18.27 -20.94 -5.96
CA PHE A 68 -17.53 -22.21 -5.97
C PHE A 68 -16.02 -21.98 -5.92
N ILE A 69 -15.54 -20.80 -6.38
CA ILE A 69 -14.16 -20.37 -6.25
C ILE A 69 -14.08 -18.91 -5.85
N GLU A 70 -13.19 -18.60 -4.94
CA GLU A 70 -12.82 -17.23 -4.56
C GLU A 70 -11.31 -17.15 -4.56
N GLN A 71 -10.77 -16.11 -5.17
CA GLN A 71 -9.34 -15.83 -5.20
C GLN A 71 -9.09 -14.38 -4.82
N VAL A 72 -8.08 -14.17 -3.99
CA VAL A 72 -7.55 -12.85 -3.65
C VAL A 72 -6.05 -12.87 -3.88
N THR A 73 -5.55 -11.88 -4.60
CA THR A 73 -4.12 -11.74 -4.85
C THR A 73 -3.73 -10.27 -4.84
N GLY A 74 -2.52 -9.97 -4.43
CA GLY A 74 -1.96 -8.63 -4.42
C GLY A 74 -1.29 -8.23 -3.13
N ASP A 75 -1.16 -6.94 -2.94
CA ASP A 75 -0.47 -6.36 -1.80
C ASP A 75 -1.31 -6.52 -0.52
N ASP A 76 -0.69 -7.02 0.52
CA ASP A 76 -1.28 -7.17 1.85
C ASP A 76 -0.30 -6.79 2.94
N PHE A 77 -0.78 -6.04 3.93
CA PHE A 77 0.07 -5.63 5.04
C PHE A 77 0.22 -6.75 6.06
N HIS A 78 1.40 -7.32 6.15
CA HIS A 78 1.70 -8.38 7.10
C HIS A 78 2.05 -7.82 8.48
N ARG A 79 1.13 -7.93 9.42
CA ARG A 79 1.22 -7.29 10.75
C ARG A 79 2.41 -7.76 11.58
N LYS A 80 2.76 -9.05 11.51
CA LYS A 80 3.87 -9.61 12.29
C LYS A 80 5.22 -9.01 11.92
N THR A 81 5.45 -8.74 10.62
CA THR A 81 6.71 -8.17 10.13
C THR A 81 6.62 -6.67 9.87
N ALA A 82 5.42 -6.08 9.99
CA ALA A 82 5.13 -4.67 9.68
C ALA A 82 5.59 -4.28 8.26
N LYS A 83 5.41 -5.18 7.30
CA LYS A 83 5.82 -4.99 5.90
C LYS A 83 4.67 -5.28 4.95
N TRP A 84 4.72 -4.67 3.78
CA TRP A 84 3.87 -5.03 2.66
C TRP A 84 4.42 -6.28 1.99
N MET A 85 3.57 -7.29 1.85
CA MET A 85 3.85 -8.58 1.24
C MET A 85 2.89 -8.83 0.08
N ASN A 86 3.19 -9.81 -0.75
CA ASN A 86 2.24 -10.32 -1.73
C ASN A 86 1.47 -11.49 -1.13
N LEU A 87 0.15 -11.35 -1.13
CA LEU A 87 -0.79 -12.40 -0.72
C LEU A 87 -1.36 -13.08 -1.95
N SER A 88 -1.43 -14.40 -1.92
CA SER A 88 -2.26 -15.19 -2.84
C SER A 88 -3.09 -16.16 -2.01
N ARG A 89 -4.41 -16.09 -2.15
CA ARG A 89 -5.35 -16.94 -1.41
C ARG A 89 -6.43 -17.45 -2.33
N VAL A 90 -6.69 -18.74 -2.27
CA VAL A 90 -7.72 -19.42 -3.07
C VAL A 90 -8.60 -20.26 -2.16
N TYR A 91 -9.91 -20.08 -2.30
CA TYR A 91 -10.95 -20.96 -1.73
C TYR A 91 -11.63 -21.67 -2.89
N ASP A 92 -11.36 -22.94 -3.05
CA ASP A 92 -12.02 -23.80 -4.05
C ASP A 92 -12.98 -24.75 -3.31
N ARG A 93 -14.26 -24.43 -3.36
CA ARG A 93 -15.30 -25.22 -2.68
C ARG A 93 -15.73 -26.44 -3.46
N GLU A 94 -15.48 -26.44 -4.74
CA GLU A 94 -15.83 -27.56 -5.61
C GLU A 94 -14.87 -28.74 -5.40
N HIS A 95 -13.59 -28.45 -5.17
CA HIS A 95 -12.56 -29.45 -4.95
C HIS A 95 -12.08 -29.52 -3.48
N ASP A 96 -12.74 -28.79 -2.57
CA ASP A 96 -12.38 -28.72 -1.15
C ASP A 96 -10.91 -28.34 -0.89
N ILE A 97 -10.44 -27.31 -1.59
CA ILE A 97 -9.05 -26.85 -1.49
C ILE A 97 -8.98 -25.42 -0.93
N TYR A 98 -8.10 -25.24 0.04
CA TYR A 98 -7.63 -23.93 0.49
C TYR A 98 -6.13 -23.80 0.20
N LYS A 99 -5.76 -22.70 -0.46
CA LYS A 99 -4.35 -22.35 -0.70
C LYS A 99 -4.11 -20.94 -0.26
N GLU A 100 -3.03 -20.74 0.48
CA GLU A 100 -2.55 -19.41 0.84
C GLU A 100 -1.03 -19.36 0.72
N SER A 101 -0.51 -18.30 0.14
CA SER A 101 0.92 -17.99 0.19
C SER A 101 1.14 -16.52 0.43
N ILE A 102 2.16 -16.21 1.23
CA ILE A 102 2.61 -14.85 1.51
C ILE A 102 4.07 -14.78 1.13
N THR A 103 4.39 -13.90 0.19
CA THR A 103 5.72 -13.77 -0.40
C THR A 103 6.24 -12.36 -0.21
N ASP A 104 7.53 -12.24 0.14
CA ASP A 104 8.22 -10.95 0.16
C ASP A 104 8.42 -10.46 -1.29
N PRO A 105 7.86 -9.30 -1.69
CA PRO A 105 7.95 -8.82 -3.06
C PRO A 105 9.36 -8.35 -3.45
N ILE A 106 10.23 -8.10 -2.49
CA ILE A 106 11.60 -7.62 -2.72
C ILE A 106 12.54 -8.80 -2.91
N THR A 107 12.47 -9.79 -2.03
CA THR A 107 13.38 -10.95 -2.03
C THR A 107 12.83 -12.15 -2.81
N GLY A 108 11.51 -12.22 -3.03
CA GLY A 108 10.83 -13.39 -3.60
C GLY A 108 10.70 -14.56 -2.62
N GLU A 109 11.09 -14.38 -1.37
CA GLU A 109 10.99 -15.42 -0.33
C GLU A 109 9.54 -15.66 0.05
N VAL A 110 9.12 -16.93 0.09
CA VAL A 110 7.83 -17.35 0.62
C VAL A 110 7.93 -17.43 2.14
N ILE A 111 7.28 -16.51 2.84
CA ILE A 111 7.33 -16.44 4.31
C ILE A 111 6.22 -17.27 4.98
N HIS A 112 5.17 -17.59 4.24
CA HIS A 112 4.09 -18.44 4.70
C HIS A 112 3.44 -19.14 3.52
N GLU A 113 3.18 -20.43 3.67
CA GLU A 113 2.43 -21.24 2.70
C GLU A 113 1.55 -22.22 3.45
N CYS A 114 0.30 -22.33 2.99
CA CYS A 114 -0.67 -23.27 3.51
C CYS A 114 -1.46 -23.86 2.35
N ILE A 115 -1.50 -25.19 2.26
CA ILE A 115 -2.34 -25.93 1.33
C ILE A 115 -3.02 -27.03 2.13
N GLU A 116 -4.32 -26.98 2.24
CA GLU A 116 -5.10 -27.91 3.04
C GLU A 116 -6.53 -28.05 2.51
N PRO A 117 -7.27 -29.10 2.88
CA PRO A 117 -8.69 -29.16 2.61
C PRO A 117 -9.43 -27.98 3.24
N LEU A 118 -10.30 -27.34 2.46
CA LEU A 118 -11.07 -26.17 2.94
C LEU A 118 -11.98 -26.55 4.13
N SER A 119 -12.50 -27.74 4.15
CA SER A 119 -13.31 -28.29 5.24
C SER A 119 -12.55 -28.37 6.57
N GLU A 120 -11.22 -28.55 6.51
CA GLU A 120 -10.35 -28.65 7.68
C GLU A 120 -9.69 -27.31 8.06
N HIS A 121 -9.89 -26.28 7.25
CA HIS A 121 -9.31 -24.95 7.48
C HIS A 121 -9.97 -24.24 8.65
N THR A 122 -9.46 -24.45 9.87
CA THR A 122 -10.00 -23.93 11.11
C THR A 122 -8.91 -23.46 12.07
N GLY A 123 -9.23 -22.46 12.88
CA GLY A 123 -8.46 -22.13 14.09
C GLY A 123 -7.24 -21.22 13.87
N HIS A 124 -6.99 -20.71 12.68
CA HIS A 124 -5.89 -19.78 12.41
C HIS A 124 -6.22 -18.80 11.26
N GLY A 125 -5.62 -17.62 11.29
CA GLY A 125 -5.76 -16.61 10.24
C GLY A 125 -7.20 -16.20 9.97
N SER A 126 -7.64 -16.34 8.71
CA SER A 126 -9.00 -16.10 8.25
C SER A 126 -9.93 -17.31 8.38
N ALA A 127 -9.44 -18.38 8.99
CA ALA A 127 -10.18 -19.62 9.17
C ALA A 127 -11.35 -19.47 10.16
N LYS A 128 -12.29 -20.40 10.08
CA LYS A 128 -13.39 -20.51 11.05
C LYS A 128 -12.82 -20.84 12.43
N HIS A 129 -13.42 -20.26 13.48
CA HIS A 129 -13.09 -20.65 14.84
C HIS A 129 -13.39 -22.13 15.08
N LYS A 130 -12.48 -22.83 15.77
CA LYS A 130 -12.76 -24.19 16.24
C LYS A 130 -14.00 -24.16 17.12
N LYS A 131 -14.98 -24.99 16.83
CA LYS A 131 -16.11 -25.19 17.75
C LYS A 131 -15.53 -25.75 19.05
N LYS A 132 -15.75 -25.07 20.19
CA LYS A 132 -15.48 -25.66 21.48
C LYS A 132 -16.42 -26.84 21.64
N THR A 133 -15.88 -28.06 21.65
CA THR A 133 -16.59 -29.24 22.13
C THR A 133 -16.75 -29.03 23.63
N ILE A 134 -17.96 -28.87 24.09
CA ILE A 134 -18.28 -28.88 25.52
C ILE A 134 -18.46 -30.37 25.84
N ASP A 135 -17.49 -30.93 26.54
CA ASP A 135 -17.62 -32.25 27.17
C ASP A 135 -18.53 -32.10 28.40
#